data_eeba7fcf4666331c251f2be83d8cec08
#
_entry.id   eeba7fcf4666331c251f2be83d8cec08
#
_cell.length_a   1.000
_cell.length_b   1.000
_cell.length_c   1.000
_cell.angle_alpha   90.00
_cell.angle_beta   90.00
_cell.angle_gamma   90.00
#
_symmetry.space_group_name_H-M   'P 1'
#
loop_
_entity.id
_entity.type
_entity.pdbx_description
1 polymer ?
#
loop_
_entity_poly.entity_id
_entity_poly.type
_entity_poly.pdbx_seq_one_letter_code
_entity_poly.pdbx_strand_id
1 'polypeptide(L)'
;VLIVNTLYPPAQVGGAERSVAQLAEGLVRAGADVSVLALHAGREAVEDRVAGVAVQRLPLNNLYWPYDGERRSAVRRAIWHGLEAANPLMDGAVDRAVDRARPDLIHLHLTTGFSLSVYRAAARRDLPLVQTLRDWSMMCARASMFRRGRRCEVQCGSCVLLTAGKRSRAQAVDHVIGLSGPVLEAHKAAGYFRRTPGSVIGNAATTESFVPRPSLEDEPSMTFGFLGRIEPEKGIEVLLRATTMLDGDWRLRIGGRGDADYVERLKRDYADPRIVWLGQVEAEAFWPTVDVLVAPAVWAEPFGRGVAEAVQQGRGVIASRIGGLPEAAQGAGVLTLVEPGDAGGLTAAMTAAMAEPERWRFAQGGAPAWTEASIAEAHMAVYRQVLSRRCSRTSADRDQE
;
A
#
# COMPACT_ATOMS: atom_id res chain seq x y z
N VAL A 1 13.14 -6.69 -16.64
CA VAL A 1 11.85 -6.72 -15.90
C VAL A 1 11.05 -5.46 -16.20
N LEU A 2 9.77 -5.62 -16.57
CA LEU A 2 8.84 -4.50 -16.73
C LEU A 2 7.92 -4.43 -15.50
N ILE A 3 8.10 -3.41 -14.68
CA ILE A 3 7.20 -3.11 -13.55
C ILE A 3 6.01 -2.29 -14.06
N VAL A 4 4.79 -2.70 -13.72
CA VAL A 4 3.57 -1.97 -14.09
C VAL A 4 2.89 -1.45 -12.83
N ASN A 5 2.74 -0.12 -12.74
CA ASN A 5 2.04 0.55 -11.66
C ASN A 5 1.24 1.74 -12.20
N THR A 6 0.02 1.94 -11.71
CA THR A 6 -0.87 3.01 -12.20
C THR A 6 -0.18 4.38 -12.20
N LEU A 7 0.47 4.75 -11.11
CA LEU A 7 1.24 5.99 -10.97
C LEU A 7 2.69 5.68 -10.61
N TYR A 8 3.58 6.58 -10.99
CA TYR A 8 5.00 6.52 -10.63
C TYR A 8 5.54 7.94 -10.40
N PRO A 9 6.51 8.16 -9.49
CA PRO A 9 7.03 9.50 -9.23
C PRO A 9 7.40 10.29 -10.50
N PRO A 10 7.15 11.62 -10.51
CA PRO A 10 6.73 12.47 -9.38
C PRO A 10 5.23 12.40 -9.06
N ALA A 11 4.39 11.71 -9.86
CA ALA A 11 2.97 11.55 -9.57
C ALA A 11 2.77 10.58 -8.40
N GLN A 12 2.19 11.06 -7.30
CA GLN A 12 1.93 10.30 -6.08
C GLN A 12 0.57 10.67 -5.50
N VAL A 13 -0.17 9.65 -5.06
CA VAL A 13 -1.43 9.78 -4.31
C VAL A 13 -1.30 9.14 -2.93
N GLY A 14 -0.47 8.13 -2.79
CA GLY A 14 -0.29 7.37 -1.56
C GLY A 14 1.12 6.83 -1.38
N GLY A 15 1.22 5.78 -0.57
CA GLY A 15 2.49 5.13 -0.28
C GLY A 15 2.91 4.06 -1.29
N ALA A 16 1.98 3.61 -2.14
CA ALA A 16 2.25 2.53 -3.09
C ALA A 16 3.27 2.96 -4.15
N GLU A 17 3.15 4.19 -4.67
CA GLU A 17 4.03 4.74 -5.70
C GLU A 17 5.47 4.84 -5.19
N ARG A 18 5.67 5.32 -3.94
CA ARG A 18 6.98 5.39 -3.30
C ARG A 18 7.57 4.00 -3.09
N SER A 19 6.78 3.03 -2.61
CA SER A 19 7.24 1.66 -2.41
C SER A 19 7.61 0.96 -3.73
N VAL A 20 6.92 1.26 -4.82
CA VAL A 20 7.27 0.71 -6.16
C VAL A 20 8.54 1.35 -6.70
N ALA A 21 8.75 2.65 -6.48
CA ALA A 21 9.97 3.33 -6.87
C ALA A 21 11.18 2.76 -6.12
N GLN A 22 11.09 2.63 -4.79
CA GLN A 22 12.14 1.99 -3.97
C GLN A 22 12.46 0.57 -4.44
N LEU A 23 11.44 -0.23 -4.76
CA LEU A 23 11.64 -1.57 -5.31
C LEU A 23 12.37 -1.51 -6.65
N ALA A 24 11.95 -0.66 -7.59
CA ALA A 24 12.58 -0.53 -8.90
C ALA A 24 14.04 -0.12 -8.78
N GLU A 25 14.35 0.87 -7.94
CA GLU A 25 15.72 1.31 -7.65
C GLU A 25 16.54 0.22 -6.96
N GLY A 26 15.97 -0.48 -5.99
CA GLY A 26 16.61 -1.61 -5.32
C GLY A 26 16.97 -2.75 -6.28
N LEU A 27 16.06 -3.07 -7.21
CA LEU A 27 16.30 -4.08 -8.25
C LEU A 27 17.42 -3.67 -9.21
N VAL A 28 17.46 -2.38 -9.61
CA VAL A 28 18.56 -1.85 -10.45
C VAL A 28 19.89 -1.96 -9.70
N ARG A 29 19.93 -1.59 -8.41
CA ARG A 29 21.13 -1.78 -7.57
C ARG A 29 21.55 -3.26 -7.45
N ALA A 30 20.57 -4.17 -7.47
CA ALA A 30 20.80 -5.62 -7.47
C ALA A 30 21.19 -6.19 -8.85
N GLY A 31 21.39 -5.34 -9.87
CA GLY A 31 21.86 -5.72 -11.21
C GLY A 31 20.77 -6.14 -12.19
N ALA A 32 19.49 -5.90 -11.89
CA ALA A 32 18.41 -6.14 -12.84
C ALA A 32 18.27 -4.97 -13.82
N ASP A 33 17.98 -5.26 -15.09
CA ASP A 33 17.49 -4.27 -16.04
C ASP A 33 15.99 -4.05 -15.79
N VAL A 34 15.63 -2.84 -15.34
CA VAL A 34 14.28 -2.50 -14.90
C VAL A 34 13.74 -1.30 -15.70
N SER A 35 12.57 -1.48 -16.23
CA SER A 35 11.74 -0.38 -16.77
C SER A 35 10.38 -0.35 -16.09
N VAL A 36 9.76 0.82 -16.08
CA VAL A 36 8.44 1.04 -15.46
C VAL A 36 7.45 1.49 -16.51
N LEU A 37 6.26 0.91 -16.49
CA LEU A 37 5.10 1.35 -17.25
C LEU A 37 4.06 1.96 -16.28
N ALA A 38 3.76 3.24 -16.49
CA ALA A 38 2.83 4.01 -15.66
C ALA A 38 1.78 4.74 -16.53
N LEU A 39 0.84 5.41 -15.88
CA LEU A 39 -0.16 6.26 -16.53
C LEU A 39 0.04 7.74 -16.17
N HIS A 40 -0.51 8.61 -17.00
CA HIS A 40 -0.60 10.04 -16.72
C HIS A 40 -1.84 10.68 -17.35
N ALA A 41 -2.13 11.93 -16.97
CA ALA A 41 -3.30 12.69 -17.44
C ALA A 41 -3.16 13.27 -18.85
N GLY A 42 -1.96 13.23 -19.43
CA GLY A 42 -1.68 13.79 -20.78
C GLY A 42 -2.33 12.97 -21.90
N ARG A 43 -2.17 13.44 -23.13
CA ARG A 43 -2.76 12.81 -24.33
C ARG A 43 -1.78 11.94 -25.11
N GLU A 44 -0.49 12.14 -24.92
CA GLU A 44 0.57 11.44 -25.64
C GLU A 44 1.42 10.62 -24.68
N ALA A 45 2.02 9.54 -25.15
CA ALA A 45 2.95 8.76 -24.37
C ALA A 45 4.23 9.57 -24.11
N VAL A 46 4.74 9.49 -22.89
CA VAL A 46 5.97 10.18 -22.46
C VAL A 46 6.97 9.16 -21.97
N GLU A 47 8.23 9.39 -22.29
CA GLU A 47 9.36 8.61 -21.76
C GLU A 47 10.26 9.52 -20.95
N ASP A 48 10.61 9.10 -19.76
CA ASP A 48 11.55 9.81 -18.88
C ASP A 48 12.44 8.84 -18.09
N ARG A 49 13.26 9.40 -17.21
CA ARG A 49 14.04 8.63 -16.23
C ARG A 49 13.84 9.20 -14.84
N VAL A 50 13.57 8.33 -13.89
CA VAL A 50 13.43 8.70 -12.48
C VAL A 50 14.43 7.87 -11.67
N ALA A 51 15.36 8.52 -10.99
CA ALA A 51 16.43 7.86 -10.23
C ALA A 51 17.17 6.74 -11.02
N GLY A 52 17.41 6.98 -12.30
CA GLY A 52 18.08 6.02 -13.20
C GLY A 52 17.17 4.95 -13.83
N VAL A 53 15.95 4.78 -13.35
CA VAL A 53 14.97 3.82 -13.89
C VAL A 53 14.29 4.42 -15.13
N ALA A 54 14.24 3.67 -16.23
CA ALA A 54 13.49 4.07 -17.43
C ALA A 54 11.99 3.96 -17.19
N VAL A 55 11.24 5.03 -17.50
CA VAL A 55 9.79 5.12 -17.27
C VAL A 55 9.06 5.45 -18.55
N GLN A 56 8.08 4.64 -18.91
CA GLN A 56 7.12 4.94 -19.97
C GLN A 56 5.78 5.30 -19.32
N ARG A 57 5.23 6.48 -19.68
CA ARG A 57 3.92 6.93 -19.19
C ARG A 57 2.95 6.97 -20.35
N LEU A 58 1.88 6.19 -20.25
CA LEU A 58 0.82 6.15 -21.25
C LEU A 58 -0.33 7.09 -20.85
N PRO A 59 -1.01 7.71 -21.83
CA PRO A 59 -2.28 8.37 -21.57
C PRO A 59 -3.32 7.34 -21.14
N LEU A 60 -4.17 7.73 -20.19
CA LEU A 60 -5.32 6.91 -19.79
C LEU A 60 -6.43 7.04 -20.86
N ASN A 61 -6.75 5.95 -21.53
CA ASN A 61 -7.91 5.85 -22.43
C ASN A 61 -9.15 5.36 -21.65
N ASN A 62 -9.71 6.21 -20.80
CA ASN A 62 -10.95 6.01 -20.08
C ASN A 62 -11.73 7.34 -20.07
N LEU A 63 -12.91 7.37 -19.45
CA LEU A 63 -13.82 8.51 -19.47
C LEU A 63 -13.23 9.81 -18.88
N TYR A 64 -12.38 9.69 -17.87
CA TYR A 64 -11.68 10.81 -17.22
C TYR A 64 -10.46 10.30 -16.43
N TRP A 65 -9.57 11.22 -16.10
CA TRP A 65 -8.46 10.97 -15.20
C TRP A 65 -8.94 10.95 -13.73
N PRO A 66 -8.77 9.84 -12.99
CA PRO A 66 -9.39 9.69 -11.67
C PRO A 66 -8.64 10.40 -10.54
N TYR A 67 -7.47 10.99 -10.81
CA TYR A 67 -6.60 11.61 -9.80
C TYR A 67 -6.51 13.14 -9.95
N ASP A 68 -7.50 13.78 -10.59
CA ASP A 68 -7.57 15.24 -10.75
C ASP A 68 -8.23 15.97 -9.57
N GLY A 69 -8.68 15.24 -8.56
CA GLY A 69 -9.36 15.78 -7.38
C GLY A 69 -10.83 16.17 -7.61
N GLU A 70 -11.35 16.05 -8.84
CA GLU A 70 -12.73 16.44 -9.14
C GLU A 70 -13.76 15.42 -8.66
N ARG A 71 -14.81 15.91 -8.02
CA ARG A 71 -15.97 15.07 -7.64
C ARG A 71 -16.82 14.75 -8.87
N ARG A 72 -16.88 13.51 -9.29
CA ARG A 72 -17.71 13.05 -10.42
C ARG A 72 -19.07 12.53 -9.95
N SER A 73 -20.10 12.69 -10.80
CA SER A 73 -21.42 12.12 -10.53
C SER A 73 -21.37 10.59 -10.39
N ALA A 74 -22.34 10.01 -9.71
CA ALA A 74 -22.44 8.56 -9.53
C ALA A 74 -22.49 7.80 -10.88
N VAL A 75 -23.21 8.36 -11.88
CA VAL A 75 -23.32 7.80 -13.21
C VAL A 75 -21.96 7.77 -13.93
N ARG A 76 -21.23 8.90 -13.95
CA ARG A 76 -19.89 8.95 -14.58
C ARG A 76 -18.92 7.97 -13.94
N ARG A 77 -18.97 7.84 -12.60
CA ARG A 77 -18.15 6.83 -11.88
C ARG A 77 -18.53 5.42 -12.24
N ALA A 78 -19.84 5.11 -12.36
CA ALA A 78 -20.30 3.78 -12.73
C ALA A 78 -19.84 3.41 -14.16
N ILE A 79 -19.93 4.33 -15.13
CA ILE A 79 -19.44 4.13 -16.49
C ILE A 79 -17.92 3.91 -16.48
N TRP A 80 -17.17 4.74 -15.74
CA TRP A 80 -15.71 4.61 -15.60
C TRP A 80 -15.31 3.22 -15.09
N HIS A 81 -15.97 2.73 -14.03
CA HIS A 81 -15.71 1.39 -13.48
C HIS A 81 -16.18 0.27 -14.41
N GLY A 82 -17.24 0.48 -15.18
CA GLY A 82 -17.69 -0.46 -16.20
C GLY A 82 -16.66 -0.63 -17.33
N LEU A 83 -16.10 0.47 -17.83
CA LEU A 83 -14.99 0.46 -18.78
C LEU A 83 -13.74 -0.19 -18.16
N GLU A 84 -13.38 0.19 -16.93
CA GLU A 84 -12.23 -0.36 -16.22
C GLU A 84 -12.29 -1.88 -16.05
N ALA A 85 -13.48 -2.46 -15.96
CA ALA A 85 -13.64 -3.91 -15.78
C ALA A 85 -13.01 -4.76 -16.92
N ALA A 86 -12.98 -4.22 -18.16
CA ALA A 86 -12.42 -4.94 -19.32
C ALA A 86 -11.93 -4.01 -20.45
N ASN A 87 -11.43 -2.82 -20.14
CA ASN A 87 -11.10 -1.77 -21.09
C ASN A 87 -10.15 -2.22 -22.23
N PRO A 88 -10.62 -2.43 -23.47
CA PRO A 88 -9.76 -2.80 -24.60
C PRO A 88 -9.04 -1.60 -25.22
N LEU A 89 -9.45 -0.35 -24.89
CA LEU A 89 -8.87 0.86 -25.48
C LEU A 89 -7.40 1.07 -25.07
N MET A 90 -6.98 0.40 -24.00
CA MET A 90 -5.59 0.42 -23.55
C MET A 90 -4.70 -0.60 -24.27
N ASP A 91 -5.27 -1.63 -24.94
CA ASP A 91 -4.52 -2.77 -25.46
C ASP A 91 -3.39 -2.36 -26.42
N GLY A 92 -3.70 -1.56 -27.44
CA GLY A 92 -2.71 -1.15 -28.41
C GLY A 92 -1.57 -0.29 -27.86
N ALA A 93 -1.85 0.54 -26.86
CA ALA A 93 -0.82 1.35 -26.20
C ALA A 93 0.07 0.47 -25.32
N VAL A 94 -0.53 -0.44 -24.57
CA VAL A 94 0.19 -1.39 -23.72
C VAL A 94 1.03 -2.36 -24.55
N ASP A 95 0.50 -2.89 -25.67
CA ASP A 95 1.24 -3.76 -26.57
C ASP A 95 2.52 -3.09 -27.09
N ARG A 96 2.40 -1.85 -27.61
CA ARG A 96 3.58 -1.09 -28.07
C ARG A 96 4.60 -0.83 -26.97
N ALA A 97 4.12 -0.58 -25.74
CA ALA A 97 5.01 -0.35 -24.61
C ALA A 97 5.77 -1.64 -24.21
N VAL A 98 5.11 -2.79 -24.20
CA VAL A 98 5.72 -4.08 -23.92
C VAL A 98 6.72 -4.47 -25.03
N ASP A 99 6.36 -4.26 -26.33
CA ASP A 99 7.25 -4.53 -27.46
C ASP A 99 8.52 -3.67 -27.43
N ARG A 100 8.40 -2.42 -26.97
CA ARG A 100 9.54 -1.50 -26.80
C ARG A 100 10.43 -1.91 -25.64
N ALA A 101 9.82 -2.28 -24.49
CA ALA A 101 10.55 -2.67 -23.30
C ALA A 101 11.22 -4.05 -23.43
N ARG A 102 10.69 -4.94 -24.25
CA ARG A 102 11.16 -6.34 -24.49
C ARG A 102 11.53 -7.05 -23.18
N PRO A 103 10.64 -7.11 -22.17
CA PRO A 103 10.96 -7.67 -20.88
C PRO A 103 10.98 -9.21 -20.91
N ASP A 104 11.82 -9.82 -20.07
CA ASP A 104 11.78 -11.26 -19.81
C ASP A 104 10.60 -11.62 -18.88
N LEU A 105 10.12 -10.65 -18.08
CA LEU A 105 9.06 -10.82 -17.08
C LEU A 105 8.35 -9.51 -16.86
N ILE A 106 7.02 -9.57 -16.66
CA ILE A 106 6.20 -8.43 -16.25
C ILE A 106 5.81 -8.58 -14.77
N HIS A 107 6.07 -7.54 -13.97
CA HIS A 107 5.65 -7.48 -12.57
C HIS A 107 4.54 -6.45 -12.38
N LEU A 108 3.34 -6.93 -12.09
CA LEU A 108 2.13 -6.13 -11.87
C LEU A 108 2.03 -5.68 -10.41
N HIS A 109 1.81 -4.40 -10.21
CA HIS A 109 1.45 -3.84 -8.91
C HIS A 109 0.00 -3.31 -8.96
N LEU A 110 -0.19 -2.00 -9.12
CA LEU A 110 -1.51 -1.42 -9.31
C LEU A 110 -1.83 -1.35 -10.81
N THR A 111 -2.96 -1.92 -11.20
CA THR A 111 -3.37 -2.01 -12.61
C THR A 111 -4.61 -1.16 -12.93
N THR A 112 -5.04 -0.30 -11.99
CA THR A 112 -6.16 0.63 -12.21
C THR A 112 -5.85 1.56 -13.37
N GLY A 113 -6.73 1.61 -14.35
CA GLY A 113 -6.56 2.33 -15.62
C GLY A 113 -5.93 1.48 -16.72
N PHE A 114 -5.04 0.55 -16.42
CA PHE A 114 -4.58 -0.47 -17.35
C PHE A 114 -5.62 -1.58 -17.58
N SER A 115 -6.52 -1.77 -16.62
CA SER A 115 -7.55 -2.82 -16.68
C SER A 115 -6.93 -4.21 -16.90
N LEU A 116 -7.39 -4.94 -17.92
CA LEU A 116 -6.89 -6.26 -18.28
C LEU A 116 -5.84 -6.24 -19.40
N SER A 117 -5.45 -5.06 -19.90
CA SER A 117 -4.60 -4.94 -21.09
C SER A 117 -3.21 -5.54 -20.88
N VAL A 118 -2.61 -5.36 -19.70
CA VAL A 118 -1.29 -5.94 -19.41
C VAL A 118 -1.34 -7.47 -19.37
N TYR A 119 -2.39 -8.06 -18.81
CA TYR A 119 -2.58 -9.52 -18.81
C TYR A 119 -2.74 -10.06 -20.23
N ARG A 120 -3.48 -9.33 -21.10
CA ARG A 120 -3.63 -9.69 -22.51
C ARG A 120 -2.33 -9.57 -23.28
N ALA A 121 -1.57 -8.49 -23.05
CA ALA A 121 -0.27 -8.28 -23.69
C ALA A 121 0.74 -9.36 -23.31
N ALA A 122 0.79 -9.75 -22.03
CA ALA A 122 1.63 -10.84 -21.56
C ALA A 122 1.24 -12.18 -22.18
N ALA A 123 -0.07 -12.50 -22.21
CA ALA A 123 -0.56 -13.74 -22.79
C ALA A 123 -0.26 -13.87 -24.31
N ARG A 124 -0.37 -12.76 -25.07
CA ARG A 124 -0.03 -12.76 -26.51
C ARG A 124 1.45 -13.03 -26.79
N ARG A 125 2.32 -12.79 -25.83
CA ARG A 125 3.80 -12.91 -25.97
C ARG A 125 4.39 -14.05 -25.15
N ASP A 126 3.52 -14.82 -24.50
CA ASP A 126 3.90 -15.84 -23.52
C ASP A 126 4.90 -15.33 -22.45
N LEU A 127 4.72 -14.07 -22.00
CA LEU A 127 5.57 -13.47 -20.98
C LEU A 127 5.14 -13.89 -19.59
N PRO A 128 6.08 -14.25 -18.71
CA PRO A 128 5.82 -14.54 -17.31
C PRO A 128 5.22 -13.35 -16.57
N LEU A 129 4.26 -13.62 -15.68
CA LEU A 129 3.60 -12.61 -14.85
C LEU A 129 3.85 -12.87 -13.36
N VAL A 130 4.38 -11.87 -12.67
CA VAL A 130 4.36 -11.77 -11.21
C VAL A 130 3.40 -10.68 -10.82
N GLN A 131 2.63 -10.86 -9.74
CA GLN A 131 1.73 -9.83 -9.25
C GLN A 131 1.87 -9.60 -7.76
N THR A 132 2.12 -8.34 -7.36
CA THR A 132 2.05 -7.90 -5.96
C THR A 132 0.70 -7.30 -5.62
N LEU A 133 0.10 -7.77 -4.54
CA LEU A 133 -1.20 -7.31 -4.02
C LEU A 133 -0.97 -6.12 -3.08
N ARG A 134 -1.02 -4.89 -3.63
CA ARG A 134 -0.77 -3.66 -2.88
C ARG A 134 -2.02 -3.05 -2.25
N ASP A 135 -3.18 -3.40 -2.79
CA ASP A 135 -4.48 -2.96 -2.33
C ASP A 135 -5.55 -4.02 -2.65
N TRP A 136 -6.80 -3.68 -2.44
CA TRP A 136 -7.93 -4.57 -2.70
C TRP A 136 -8.51 -4.43 -4.11
N SER A 137 -7.85 -3.74 -5.05
CA SER A 137 -8.39 -3.46 -6.39
C SER A 137 -8.66 -4.70 -7.24
N MET A 138 -8.04 -5.82 -6.92
CA MET A 138 -8.35 -7.11 -7.54
C MET A 138 -9.76 -7.58 -7.16
N MET A 139 -10.21 -7.30 -5.94
CA MET A 139 -11.48 -7.77 -5.37
C MET A 139 -12.53 -6.67 -5.24
N CYS A 140 -12.15 -5.42 -5.26
CA CYS A 140 -13.04 -4.29 -4.96
C CYS A 140 -12.80 -3.12 -5.92
N ALA A 141 -13.85 -2.64 -6.58
CA ALA A 141 -13.77 -1.48 -7.46
C ALA A 141 -13.32 -0.18 -6.75
N ARG A 142 -13.44 -0.12 -5.42
CA ARG A 142 -12.96 1.00 -4.59
C ARG A 142 -11.56 0.77 -4.02
N ALA A 143 -10.95 -0.37 -4.30
CA ALA A 143 -9.63 -0.76 -3.81
C ALA A 143 -9.47 -0.82 -2.27
N SER A 144 -10.55 -0.76 -1.50
CA SER A 144 -10.49 -0.70 -0.03
C SER A 144 -11.19 -1.83 0.71
N MET A 145 -12.12 -2.55 0.08
CA MET A 145 -13.02 -3.48 0.79
C MET A 145 -13.71 -2.82 1.98
N PHE A 146 -14.01 -1.51 1.86
CA PHE A 146 -14.63 -0.69 2.89
C PHE A 146 -15.80 0.11 2.33
N ARG A 147 -16.95 0.11 3.01
CA ARG A 147 -18.14 0.80 2.54
C ARG A 147 -19.04 1.21 3.71
N ARG A 148 -19.55 2.45 3.69
CA ARG A 148 -20.48 2.98 4.71
C ARG A 148 -19.96 2.82 6.15
N GLY A 149 -18.68 3.13 6.36
CA GLY A 149 -18.07 3.06 7.69
C GLY A 149 -17.76 1.63 8.19
N ARG A 150 -17.89 0.60 7.34
CA ARG A 150 -17.64 -0.80 7.72
C ARG A 150 -16.80 -1.52 6.67
N ARG A 151 -15.98 -2.47 7.13
CA ARG A 151 -15.26 -3.38 6.23
C ARG A 151 -16.23 -4.32 5.52
N CYS A 152 -15.90 -4.68 4.29
CA CYS A 152 -16.59 -5.74 3.57
C CYS A 152 -15.91 -7.07 3.92
N GLU A 153 -16.57 -7.96 4.61
CA GLU A 153 -16.04 -9.29 4.95
C GLU A 153 -15.97 -10.19 3.71
N VAL A 154 -16.89 -10.00 2.77
CA VAL A 154 -16.95 -10.68 1.49
C VAL A 154 -17.14 -9.67 0.37
N GLN A 155 -16.81 -10.06 -0.86
CA GLN A 155 -17.11 -9.25 -2.04
C GLN A 155 -18.62 -9.03 -2.18
N CYS A 156 -19.05 -7.78 -2.33
CA CYS A 156 -20.45 -7.49 -2.70
C CYS A 156 -20.70 -7.82 -4.17
N GLY A 157 -21.98 -8.05 -4.55
CA GLY A 157 -22.35 -8.47 -5.91
C GLY A 157 -21.84 -7.56 -7.03
N SER A 158 -21.85 -6.22 -6.82
CA SER A 158 -21.26 -5.28 -7.78
C SER A 158 -19.75 -5.44 -7.94
N CYS A 159 -19.02 -5.68 -6.84
CA CYS A 159 -17.58 -5.95 -6.92
C CYS A 159 -17.30 -7.29 -7.62
N VAL A 160 -18.06 -8.35 -7.34
CA VAL A 160 -17.93 -9.63 -8.05
C VAL A 160 -18.07 -9.44 -9.55
N LEU A 161 -19.08 -8.68 -10.01
CA LEU A 161 -19.28 -8.40 -11.43
C LEU A 161 -18.14 -7.57 -12.02
N LEU A 162 -17.78 -6.45 -11.39
CA LEU A 162 -16.76 -5.51 -11.90
C LEU A 162 -15.34 -6.09 -11.89
N THR A 163 -15.07 -7.11 -11.06
CA THR A 163 -13.74 -7.73 -10.97
C THR A 163 -13.68 -9.16 -11.53
N ALA A 164 -14.76 -9.63 -12.18
CA ALA A 164 -14.82 -10.97 -12.76
C ALA A 164 -13.69 -11.24 -13.77
N GLY A 165 -13.39 -10.25 -14.61
CA GLY A 165 -12.27 -10.32 -15.55
C GLY A 165 -10.91 -10.44 -14.85
N LYS A 166 -10.68 -9.68 -13.79
CA LYS A 166 -9.47 -9.76 -12.98
C LYS A 166 -9.34 -11.14 -12.32
N ARG A 167 -10.45 -11.69 -11.78
CA ARG A 167 -10.46 -13.03 -11.20
C ARG A 167 -10.10 -14.12 -12.20
N SER A 168 -10.59 -14.02 -13.42
CA SER A 168 -10.22 -14.93 -14.50
C SER A 168 -8.73 -14.82 -14.84
N ARG A 169 -8.22 -13.61 -15.05
CA ARG A 169 -6.82 -13.36 -15.42
C ARG A 169 -5.83 -13.67 -14.31
N ALA A 170 -6.24 -13.57 -13.04
CA ALA A 170 -5.42 -13.95 -11.90
C ALA A 170 -4.93 -15.41 -11.96
N GLN A 171 -5.64 -16.30 -12.67
CA GLN A 171 -5.23 -17.70 -12.84
C GLN A 171 -4.03 -17.87 -13.78
N ALA A 172 -3.74 -16.88 -14.62
CA ALA A 172 -2.61 -16.88 -15.56
C ALA A 172 -1.33 -16.23 -14.96
N VAL A 173 -1.39 -15.79 -13.70
CA VAL A 173 -0.22 -15.24 -12.99
C VAL A 173 0.68 -16.40 -12.52
N ASP A 174 1.96 -16.31 -12.81
CA ASP A 174 2.94 -17.37 -12.48
C ASP A 174 3.33 -17.36 -10.99
N HIS A 175 3.33 -16.17 -10.35
CA HIS A 175 3.59 -16.01 -8.92
C HIS A 175 2.87 -14.79 -8.35
N VAL A 176 2.24 -14.93 -7.19
CA VAL A 176 1.57 -13.83 -6.49
C VAL A 176 2.31 -13.46 -5.21
N ILE A 177 2.52 -12.17 -4.98
CA ILE A 177 3.15 -11.64 -3.77
C ILE A 177 2.09 -10.87 -2.98
N GLY A 178 1.84 -11.30 -1.73
CA GLY A 178 1.07 -10.51 -0.77
C GLY A 178 1.99 -9.58 0.01
N LEU A 179 1.57 -8.35 0.25
CA LEU A 179 2.30 -7.47 1.17
C LEU A 179 2.21 -7.97 2.63
N SER A 180 1.21 -8.82 2.92
CA SER A 180 1.04 -9.52 4.18
C SER A 180 0.31 -10.84 3.94
N GLY A 181 0.41 -11.79 4.89
CA GLY A 181 -0.31 -13.07 4.86
C GLY A 181 -1.82 -12.88 4.74
N PRO A 182 -2.48 -12.06 5.58
CA PRO A 182 -3.92 -11.82 5.50
C PRO A 182 -4.41 -11.35 4.13
N VAL A 183 -3.64 -10.50 3.44
CA VAL A 183 -4.01 -10.02 2.08
C VAL A 183 -3.92 -11.15 1.06
N LEU A 184 -2.84 -11.92 1.09
CA LEU A 184 -2.65 -13.07 0.20
C LEU A 184 -3.75 -14.12 0.39
N GLU A 185 -4.00 -14.50 1.64
CA GLU A 185 -5.01 -15.49 2.01
C GLU A 185 -6.44 -15.06 1.63
N ALA A 186 -6.81 -13.79 1.87
CA ALA A 186 -8.12 -13.27 1.51
C ALA A 186 -8.36 -13.34 -0.02
N HIS A 187 -7.35 -13.02 -0.84
CA HIS A 187 -7.47 -13.14 -2.29
C HIS A 187 -7.60 -14.60 -2.74
N LYS A 188 -6.82 -15.50 -2.17
CA LYS A 188 -6.91 -16.94 -2.47
C LYS A 188 -8.25 -17.52 -2.04
N ALA A 189 -8.73 -17.19 -0.85
CA ALA A 189 -10.04 -17.62 -0.33
C ALA A 189 -11.20 -17.12 -1.22
N ALA A 190 -11.08 -15.91 -1.79
CA ALA A 190 -12.05 -15.38 -2.75
C ALA A 190 -11.93 -16.00 -4.16
N GLY A 191 -11.01 -16.94 -4.37
CA GLY A 191 -10.82 -17.68 -5.62
C GLY A 191 -9.95 -17.00 -6.66
N TYR A 192 -9.18 -15.97 -6.27
CA TYR A 192 -8.08 -15.43 -7.06
C TYR A 192 -6.82 -16.27 -6.83
N PHE A 193 -5.96 -16.42 -7.82
CA PHE A 193 -4.65 -17.08 -7.69
C PHE A 193 -4.73 -18.51 -7.07
N ARG A 194 -5.79 -19.28 -7.35
CA ARG A 194 -6.06 -20.56 -6.67
C ARG A 194 -4.91 -21.56 -6.71
N ARG A 195 -4.23 -21.67 -7.84
CA ARG A 195 -3.12 -22.60 -8.08
C ARG A 195 -1.78 -21.88 -8.21
N THR A 196 -1.79 -20.55 -8.12
CA THR A 196 -0.59 -19.74 -8.24
C THR A 196 0.26 -19.85 -6.97
N PRO A 197 1.55 -20.17 -7.09
CA PRO A 197 2.48 -20.06 -5.98
C PRO A 197 2.45 -18.65 -5.41
N GLY A 198 2.60 -18.52 -4.10
CA GLY A 198 2.56 -17.21 -3.43
C GLY A 198 3.63 -17.06 -2.38
N SER A 199 4.08 -15.83 -2.19
CA SER A 199 5.02 -15.41 -1.15
C SER A 199 4.48 -14.18 -0.43
N VAL A 200 4.96 -13.94 0.78
CA VAL A 200 4.74 -12.69 1.50
C VAL A 200 6.04 -11.90 1.44
N ILE A 201 5.99 -10.71 0.87
CA ILE A 201 7.10 -9.74 0.84
C ILE A 201 6.50 -8.38 1.15
N GLY A 202 6.85 -7.83 2.31
CA GLY A 202 6.34 -6.54 2.78
C GLY A 202 6.92 -5.34 2.03
N ASN A 203 6.69 -4.14 2.56
CA ASN A 203 7.34 -2.93 2.07
C ASN A 203 8.52 -2.56 2.97
N ALA A 204 9.54 -1.95 2.40
CA ALA A 204 10.57 -1.28 3.18
C ALA A 204 9.97 -0.07 3.92
N ALA A 205 10.49 0.21 5.09
CA ALA A 205 10.35 1.51 5.70
C ALA A 205 11.12 2.55 4.85
N THR A 206 10.59 3.77 4.75
CA THR A 206 11.09 4.78 3.82
C THR A 206 12.11 5.74 4.42
N THR A 207 12.32 5.68 5.72
CA THR A 207 13.27 6.53 6.44
C THR A 207 14.65 5.88 6.44
N GLU A 208 15.63 6.55 5.85
CA GLU A 208 16.98 6.00 5.69
C GLU A 208 17.76 5.92 7.00
N SER A 209 17.42 6.74 7.99
CA SER A 209 18.14 6.80 9.26
C SER A 209 17.20 6.87 10.47
N PHE A 210 17.64 6.27 11.55
CA PHE A 210 17.05 6.51 12.87
C PHE A 210 17.23 7.98 13.26
N VAL A 211 16.10 8.64 13.58
CA VAL A 211 16.12 10.02 14.08
C VAL A 211 15.84 9.99 15.58
N PRO A 212 16.84 10.29 16.43
CA PRO A 212 16.63 10.36 17.86
C PRO A 212 15.54 11.39 18.20
N ARG A 213 14.71 11.09 19.18
CA ARG A 213 13.82 12.09 19.72
C ARG A 213 14.60 13.00 20.66
N PRO A 214 14.60 14.33 20.47
CA PRO A 214 15.19 15.23 21.42
C PRO A 214 14.42 15.19 22.75
N SER A 215 15.10 15.21 23.86
CA SER A 215 14.49 15.44 25.17
C SER A 215 14.24 16.95 25.33
N LEU A 216 12.98 17.35 25.45
CA LEU A 216 12.60 18.75 25.66
C LEU A 216 12.04 18.89 27.08
N GLU A 217 12.45 19.92 27.82
CA GLU A 217 12.11 20.13 29.25
C GLU A 217 10.60 20.37 29.47
N ASP A 218 9.88 20.91 28.47
CA ASP A 218 8.46 21.28 28.55
C ASP A 218 7.51 20.30 27.78
N GLU A 219 7.91 19.06 27.60
CA GLU A 219 7.07 18.09 26.87
C GLU A 219 6.11 17.35 27.80
N PRO A 220 4.89 16.99 27.27
CA PRO A 220 3.94 16.17 28.02
C PRO A 220 4.54 14.79 28.35
N SER A 221 3.93 14.13 29.32
CA SER A 221 4.37 12.78 29.75
C SER A 221 4.43 11.78 28.61
N MET A 222 3.53 11.92 27.59
CA MET A 222 3.50 11.08 26.39
C MET A 222 3.00 11.85 25.16
N THR A 223 3.69 11.70 24.03
CA THR A 223 3.21 12.19 22.73
C THR A 223 2.85 11.03 21.82
N PHE A 224 1.56 10.89 21.55
CA PHE A 224 1.02 9.95 20.55
C PHE A 224 1.07 10.56 19.16
N GLY A 225 1.24 9.75 18.14
CA GLY A 225 1.25 10.17 16.75
C GLY A 225 0.30 9.36 15.88
N PHE A 226 -0.37 10.01 14.96
CA PHE A 226 -1.06 9.38 13.83
C PHE A 226 -0.45 9.93 12.55
N LEU A 227 -0.02 9.04 11.64
CA LEU A 227 0.57 9.42 10.36
C LEU A 227 -0.11 8.66 9.21
N GLY A 228 -0.77 9.39 8.32
CA GLY A 228 -1.43 8.78 7.17
C GLY A 228 -2.57 9.62 6.61
N ARG A 229 -3.27 9.08 5.60
CA ARG A 229 -4.48 9.73 5.06
C ARG A 229 -5.54 9.85 6.14
N ILE A 230 -6.13 11.04 6.27
CA ILE A 230 -7.22 11.27 7.22
C ILE A 230 -8.52 10.84 6.56
N GLU A 231 -8.82 9.54 6.68
CA GLU A 231 -9.98 8.86 6.09
C GLU A 231 -10.64 7.94 7.11
N PRO A 232 -11.97 7.69 7.00
CA PRO A 232 -12.69 6.86 7.98
C PRO A 232 -12.09 5.47 8.19
N GLU A 233 -11.62 4.83 7.12
CA GLU A 233 -11.01 3.49 7.17
C GLU A 233 -9.71 3.44 7.95
N LYS A 234 -9.00 4.57 8.08
CA LYS A 234 -7.79 4.66 8.90
C LYS A 234 -8.08 4.78 10.39
N GLY A 235 -9.35 4.87 10.77
CA GLY A 235 -9.80 4.82 12.15
C GLY A 235 -9.51 6.08 12.97
N ILE A 236 -9.28 7.22 12.31
CA ILE A 236 -9.02 8.50 13.00
C ILE A 236 -10.13 8.86 13.99
N GLU A 237 -11.41 8.59 13.69
CA GLU A 237 -12.52 8.83 14.61
C GLU A 237 -12.46 7.92 15.85
N VAL A 238 -11.93 6.69 15.71
CA VAL A 238 -11.72 5.78 16.85
C VAL A 238 -10.68 6.36 17.80
N LEU A 239 -9.57 6.86 17.24
CA LEU A 239 -8.50 7.52 18.00
C LEU A 239 -9.03 8.77 18.72
N LEU A 240 -9.74 9.66 18.00
CA LEU A 240 -10.30 10.87 18.59
C LEU A 240 -11.32 10.57 19.69
N ARG A 241 -12.17 9.55 19.53
CA ARG A 241 -13.03 9.08 20.61
C ARG A 241 -12.25 8.52 21.80
N ALA A 242 -11.15 7.81 21.54
CA ALA A 242 -10.29 7.30 22.61
C ALA A 242 -9.70 8.47 23.43
N THR A 243 -9.29 9.57 22.78
CA THR A 243 -8.76 10.74 23.50
C THR A 243 -9.78 11.45 24.38
N THR A 244 -11.09 11.37 24.09
CA THR A 244 -12.11 11.96 24.98
C THR A 244 -12.28 11.21 26.32
N MET A 245 -11.74 10.00 26.41
CA MET A 245 -11.74 9.16 27.60
C MET A 245 -10.35 9.05 28.25
N LEU A 246 -9.37 9.77 27.73
CA LEU A 246 -7.98 9.70 28.18
C LEU A 246 -7.66 10.85 29.14
N ASP A 247 -7.40 10.52 30.38
CA ASP A 247 -6.97 11.46 31.40
C ASP A 247 -5.43 11.67 31.38
N GLY A 248 -4.97 12.70 32.09
CA GLY A 248 -3.55 12.93 32.32
C GLY A 248 -2.90 13.87 31.31
N ASP A 249 -1.56 13.87 31.33
CA ASP A 249 -0.72 14.76 30.54
C ASP A 249 -0.23 14.05 29.27
N TRP A 250 -0.88 14.32 28.16
CA TRP A 250 -0.58 13.74 26.85
C TRP A 250 -0.74 14.77 25.73
N ARG A 251 -0.15 14.46 24.58
CA ARG A 251 -0.36 15.16 23.31
C ARG A 251 -0.63 14.17 22.21
N LEU A 252 -1.50 14.54 21.24
CA LEU A 252 -1.70 13.80 20.01
C LEU A 252 -1.29 14.67 18.83
N ARG A 253 -0.39 14.17 17.98
CA ARG A 253 0.04 14.80 16.74
C ARG A 253 -0.53 14.02 15.55
N ILE A 254 -1.30 14.70 14.70
CA ILE A 254 -1.96 14.11 13.53
C ILE A 254 -1.32 14.68 12.28
N GLY A 255 -0.55 13.82 11.57
CA GLY A 255 0.08 14.13 10.30
C GLY A 255 -0.65 13.46 9.13
N GLY A 256 -1.00 14.25 8.11
CA GLY A 256 -1.65 13.73 6.91
C GLY A 256 -2.66 14.67 6.28
N ARG A 257 -3.26 14.22 5.16
CA ARG A 257 -4.33 14.93 4.43
C ARG A 257 -5.57 14.07 4.33
N GLY A 258 -6.73 14.72 4.23
CA GLY A 258 -8.03 14.11 3.99
C GLY A 258 -8.96 15.07 3.25
N ASP A 259 -10.21 14.68 3.07
CA ASP A 259 -11.26 15.57 2.58
C ASP A 259 -11.39 16.75 3.54
N ALA A 260 -11.38 17.97 3.02
CA ALA A 260 -11.34 19.19 3.84
C ALA A 260 -12.55 19.30 4.77
N ASP A 261 -13.75 19.02 4.26
CA ASP A 261 -14.99 19.10 5.05
C ASP A 261 -14.97 18.05 6.18
N TYR A 262 -14.42 16.86 5.90
CA TYR A 262 -14.25 15.78 6.87
C TYR A 262 -13.26 16.17 7.98
N VAL A 263 -12.11 16.70 7.61
CA VAL A 263 -11.07 17.14 8.57
C VAL A 263 -11.59 18.27 9.45
N GLU A 264 -12.23 19.30 8.87
CA GLU A 264 -12.78 20.42 9.64
C GLU A 264 -13.92 19.97 10.58
N ARG A 265 -14.74 19.00 10.17
CA ARG A 265 -15.72 18.39 11.06
C ARG A 265 -15.04 17.71 12.25
N LEU A 266 -14.00 16.93 12.03
CA LEU A 266 -13.26 16.25 13.10
C LEU A 266 -12.62 17.24 14.08
N LYS A 267 -12.01 18.31 13.59
CA LYS A 267 -11.41 19.36 14.43
C LYS A 267 -12.45 20.03 15.33
N ARG A 268 -13.65 20.28 14.81
CA ARG A 268 -14.74 20.88 15.57
C ARG A 268 -15.33 19.91 16.59
N ASP A 269 -15.60 18.67 16.16
CA ASP A 269 -16.32 17.68 16.97
C ASP A 269 -15.42 17.13 18.12
N TYR A 270 -14.08 17.19 17.93
CA TYR A 270 -13.07 16.73 18.90
C TYR A 270 -12.07 17.85 19.25
N ALA A 271 -12.59 19.05 19.51
CA ALA A 271 -11.74 20.19 19.87
C ALA A 271 -11.09 19.97 21.25
N ASP A 272 -9.77 19.81 21.27
CA ASP A 272 -8.94 19.68 22.46
C ASP A 272 -7.56 20.30 22.18
N PRO A 273 -7.03 21.20 23.04
CA PRO A 273 -5.75 21.85 22.83
C PRO A 273 -4.55 20.89 22.80
N ARG A 274 -4.70 19.68 23.34
CA ARG A 274 -3.70 18.61 23.30
C ARG A 274 -3.60 17.93 21.93
N ILE A 275 -4.57 18.15 21.02
CA ILE A 275 -4.61 17.59 19.68
C ILE A 275 -4.04 18.58 18.66
N VAL A 276 -2.92 18.25 18.07
CA VAL A 276 -2.20 19.10 17.10
C VAL A 276 -2.33 18.53 15.69
N TRP A 277 -3.00 19.26 14.81
CA TRP A 277 -3.17 18.91 13.40
C TRP A 277 -2.01 19.51 12.58
N LEU A 278 -1.10 18.67 12.10
CA LEU A 278 0.10 19.08 11.38
C LEU A 278 -0.14 19.30 9.88
N GLY A 279 -1.27 18.82 9.34
CA GLY A 279 -1.45 18.78 7.90
C GLY A 279 -0.52 17.75 7.26
N GLN A 280 -0.14 17.98 6.00
CA GLN A 280 0.86 17.15 5.36
C GLN A 280 2.23 17.44 5.97
N VAL A 281 2.90 16.38 6.42
CA VAL A 281 4.23 16.43 7.02
C VAL A 281 5.08 15.31 6.44
N GLU A 282 6.37 15.58 6.24
CA GLU A 282 7.32 14.54 5.84
C GLU A 282 7.63 13.64 7.05
N ALA A 283 7.84 12.36 6.79
CA ALA A 283 8.05 11.36 7.84
C ALA A 283 9.25 11.71 8.73
N GLU A 284 10.34 12.20 8.13
CA GLU A 284 11.57 12.59 8.82
C GLU A 284 11.34 13.72 9.84
N ALA A 285 10.43 14.64 9.54
CA ALA A 285 10.04 15.72 10.45
C ALA A 285 9.03 15.27 11.51
N PHE A 286 8.26 14.22 11.22
CA PHE A 286 7.24 13.71 12.12
C PHE A 286 7.83 12.84 13.25
N TRP A 287 8.69 11.88 12.90
CA TRP A 287 9.17 10.87 13.85
C TRP A 287 9.89 11.43 15.10
N PRO A 288 10.69 12.52 15.01
CA PRO A 288 11.32 13.11 16.21
C PRO A 288 10.31 13.70 17.20
N THR A 289 9.06 13.88 16.78
CA THR A 289 8.05 14.62 17.57
C THR A 289 7.07 13.71 18.30
N VAL A 290 7.18 12.37 18.17
CA VAL A 290 6.25 11.41 18.76
C VAL A 290 6.98 10.28 19.49
N ASP A 291 6.38 9.77 20.57
CA ASP A 291 6.86 8.60 21.32
C ASP A 291 6.27 7.31 20.78
N VAL A 292 4.97 7.34 20.50
CA VAL A 292 4.17 6.16 20.17
C VAL A 292 3.35 6.44 18.92
N LEU A 293 3.47 5.56 17.91
CA LEU A 293 2.54 5.57 16.79
C LEU A 293 1.23 4.87 17.19
N VAL A 294 0.09 5.52 16.88
CA VAL A 294 -1.22 4.90 16.96
C VAL A 294 -1.77 4.68 15.56
N ALA A 295 -2.00 3.42 15.20
CA ALA A 295 -2.51 2.99 13.89
C ALA A 295 -3.87 2.26 14.06
N PRO A 296 -4.98 3.00 14.29
CA PRO A 296 -6.26 2.46 14.73
C PRO A 296 -7.17 2.04 13.57
N ALA A 297 -6.60 1.57 12.45
CA ALA A 297 -7.35 1.26 11.24
C ALA A 297 -8.52 0.31 11.50
N VAL A 298 -9.65 0.60 10.83
CA VAL A 298 -10.88 -0.22 10.90
C VAL A 298 -11.13 -1.03 9.63
N TRP A 299 -10.23 -0.94 8.67
CA TRP A 299 -10.20 -1.75 7.46
C TRP A 299 -8.99 -2.68 7.45
N ALA A 300 -9.03 -3.72 6.63
CA ALA A 300 -7.89 -4.62 6.47
C ALA A 300 -6.78 -3.91 5.67
N GLU A 301 -5.90 -3.20 6.38
CA GLU A 301 -4.73 -2.56 5.79
C GLU A 301 -3.87 -3.60 5.07
N PRO A 302 -3.49 -3.42 3.81
CA PRO A 302 -2.65 -4.40 3.10
C PRO A 302 -1.29 -4.64 3.76
N PHE A 303 -0.68 -3.61 4.35
CA PHE A 303 0.59 -3.74 5.07
C PHE A 303 0.62 -2.84 6.32
N GLY A 304 0.61 -1.51 6.14
CA GLY A 304 0.77 -0.56 7.23
C GLY A 304 2.16 0.06 7.24
N ARG A 305 2.52 0.75 6.14
CA ARG A 305 3.85 1.34 5.98
C ARG A 305 4.26 2.25 7.13
N GLY A 306 3.37 3.12 7.62
CA GLY A 306 3.65 3.99 8.78
C GLY A 306 3.99 3.21 10.06
N VAL A 307 3.44 1.98 10.22
CA VAL A 307 3.81 1.10 11.32
C VAL A 307 5.24 0.58 11.16
N ALA A 308 5.61 0.12 9.95
CA ALA A 308 6.98 -0.33 9.68
C ALA A 308 8.00 0.81 9.83
N GLU A 309 7.64 2.03 9.43
CA GLU A 309 8.45 3.24 9.65
C GLU A 309 8.62 3.55 11.15
N ALA A 310 7.55 3.45 11.95
CA ALA A 310 7.61 3.64 13.40
C ALA A 310 8.56 2.62 14.06
N VAL A 311 8.49 1.35 13.65
CA VAL A 311 9.39 0.28 14.12
C VAL A 311 10.84 0.63 13.79
N GLN A 312 11.13 1.04 12.56
CA GLN A 312 12.47 1.45 12.13
C GLN A 312 12.98 2.65 12.94
N GLN A 313 12.08 3.57 13.30
CA GLN A 313 12.39 4.75 14.10
C GLN A 313 12.41 4.47 15.61
N GLY A 314 12.36 3.20 16.03
CA GLY A 314 12.36 2.82 17.43
C GLY A 314 11.20 3.39 18.24
N ARG A 315 10.07 3.67 17.61
CA ARG A 315 8.86 4.18 18.28
C ARG A 315 8.00 3.04 18.77
N GLY A 316 7.39 3.18 19.93
CA GLY A 316 6.34 2.26 20.36
C GLY A 316 5.16 2.25 19.40
N VAL A 317 4.45 1.14 19.29
CA VAL A 317 3.32 0.98 18.37
C VAL A 317 2.08 0.52 19.11
N ILE A 318 0.98 1.24 18.96
CA ILE A 318 -0.37 0.78 19.28
C ILE A 318 -1.13 0.66 17.97
N ALA A 319 -1.52 -0.56 17.58
CA ALA A 319 -2.15 -0.79 16.28
C ALA A 319 -3.39 -1.69 16.39
N SER A 320 -4.30 -1.54 15.43
CA SER A 320 -5.43 -2.46 15.31
C SER A 320 -4.95 -3.86 14.88
N ARG A 321 -5.55 -4.91 15.46
CA ARG A 321 -5.33 -6.31 15.10
C ARG A 321 -6.06 -6.65 13.79
N ILE A 322 -5.66 -6.02 12.68
CA ILE A 322 -6.34 -6.19 11.39
C ILE A 322 -5.39 -6.11 10.20
N GLY A 323 -5.66 -6.90 9.16
CA GLY A 323 -4.87 -6.90 7.93
C GLY A 323 -3.39 -7.15 8.19
N GLY A 324 -2.52 -6.42 7.52
CA GLY A 324 -1.08 -6.51 7.63
C GLY A 324 -0.45 -5.69 8.77
N LEU A 325 -1.23 -4.98 9.59
CA LEU A 325 -0.67 -4.16 10.67
C LEU A 325 0.16 -4.97 11.68
N PRO A 326 -0.30 -6.16 12.15
CA PRO A 326 0.50 -6.99 13.05
C PRO A 326 1.84 -7.44 12.44
N GLU A 327 1.86 -7.74 11.13
CA GLU A 327 3.08 -8.13 10.42
C GLU A 327 4.02 -6.94 10.20
N ALA A 328 3.47 -5.76 9.87
CA ALA A 328 4.25 -4.54 9.74
C ALA A 328 4.88 -4.09 11.07
N ALA A 329 4.28 -4.47 12.20
CA ALA A 329 4.79 -4.18 13.54
C ALA A 329 5.83 -5.19 14.04
N GLN A 330 6.18 -6.21 13.25
CA GLN A 330 7.23 -7.17 13.64
C GLN A 330 8.56 -6.44 13.84
N GLY A 331 9.21 -6.75 14.94
CA GLY A 331 10.44 -6.07 15.35
C GLY A 331 10.23 -4.80 16.19
N ALA A 332 8.99 -4.40 16.48
CA ALA A 332 8.74 -3.31 17.41
C ALA A 332 9.25 -3.66 18.82
N GLY A 333 10.00 -2.74 19.44
CA GLY A 333 10.47 -2.92 20.81
C GLY A 333 9.32 -2.97 21.83
N VAL A 334 8.26 -2.19 21.57
CA VAL A 334 7.00 -2.23 22.32
C VAL A 334 5.82 -2.19 21.35
N LEU A 335 4.90 -3.14 21.50
CA LEU A 335 3.71 -3.29 20.66
C LEU A 335 2.48 -3.60 21.53
N THR A 336 1.39 -2.89 21.30
CA THR A 336 0.06 -3.28 21.78
C THR A 336 -0.91 -3.38 20.60
N LEU A 337 -1.58 -4.52 20.48
CA LEU A 337 -2.61 -4.74 19.46
C LEU A 337 -3.99 -4.63 20.10
N VAL A 338 -4.85 -3.78 19.52
CA VAL A 338 -6.23 -3.54 19.97
C VAL A 338 -7.24 -4.02 18.92
N GLU A 339 -8.47 -4.33 19.33
CA GLU A 339 -9.50 -4.71 18.37
C GLU A 339 -9.92 -3.51 17.50
N PRO A 340 -10.16 -3.73 16.20
CA PRO A 340 -10.56 -2.65 15.29
C PRO A 340 -11.86 -1.99 15.71
N GLY A 341 -11.86 -0.65 15.86
CA GLY A 341 -13.02 0.13 16.23
C GLY A 341 -13.28 0.22 17.74
N ASP A 342 -12.51 -0.46 18.57
CA ASP A 342 -12.60 -0.42 20.03
C ASP A 342 -11.88 0.81 20.60
N ALA A 343 -12.63 1.90 20.79
CA ALA A 343 -12.09 3.13 21.38
C ALA A 343 -11.73 2.93 22.85
N GLY A 344 -12.47 2.11 23.62
CA GLY A 344 -12.17 1.82 25.02
C GLY A 344 -10.88 1.03 25.19
N GLY A 345 -10.69 -0.03 24.40
CA GLY A 345 -9.44 -0.78 24.36
C GLY A 345 -8.25 0.07 23.89
N LEU A 346 -8.48 1.01 22.96
CA LEU A 346 -7.46 1.96 22.55
C LEU A 346 -7.09 2.93 23.68
N THR A 347 -8.09 3.48 24.40
CA THR A 347 -7.85 4.31 25.59
C THR A 347 -7.04 3.56 26.64
N ALA A 348 -7.40 2.32 26.95
CA ALA A 348 -6.67 1.49 27.91
C ALA A 348 -5.21 1.27 27.49
N ALA A 349 -4.95 1.01 26.19
CA ALA A 349 -3.60 0.87 25.66
C ALA A 349 -2.79 2.17 25.76
N MET A 350 -3.40 3.32 25.47
CA MET A 350 -2.77 4.64 25.60
C MET A 350 -2.49 4.97 27.08
N THR A 351 -3.41 4.68 27.97
CA THR A 351 -3.23 4.86 29.44
C THR A 351 -2.06 3.99 29.95
N ALA A 352 -1.99 2.75 29.53
CA ALA A 352 -0.89 1.86 29.88
C ALA A 352 0.47 2.38 29.36
N ALA A 353 0.49 2.97 28.17
CA ALA A 353 1.70 3.61 27.65
C ALA A 353 2.15 4.81 28.51
N MET A 354 1.21 5.63 28.97
CA MET A 354 1.50 6.76 29.84
C MET A 354 1.98 6.36 31.24
N ALA A 355 1.58 5.18 31.71
CA ALA A 355 2.01 4.66 33.01
C ALA A 355 3.49 4.18 33.00
N GLU A 356 4.03 3.84 31.83
CA GLU A 356 5.41 3.35 31.65
C GLU A 356 6.17 4.15 30.57
N PRO A 357 6.28 5.50 30.66
CA PRO A 357 6.75 6.33 29.55
C PRO A 357 8.16 5.97 29.08
N GLU A 358 9.06 5.63 30.01
CA GLU A 358 10.44 5.25 29.70
C GLU A 358 10.50 4.01 28.78
N ARG A 359 9.66 3.03 29.02
CA ARG A 359 9.56 1.82 28.21
C ARG A 359 9.16 2.12 26.76
N TRP A 360 8.26 3.08 26.56
CA TRP A 360 7.73 3.44 25.24
C TRP A 360 8.61 4.44 24.49
N ARG A 361 9.28 5.35 25.22
CA ARG A 361 10.19 6.34 24.66
C ARG A 361 11.51 5.76 24.18
N PHE A 362 12.02 4.78 24.92
CA PHE A 362 13.28 4.09 24.62
C PHE A 362 13.05 2.69 24.11
N ALA A 363 11.91 2.46 23.45
CA ALA A 363 11.67 1.22 22.73
C ALA A 363 12.79 1.05 21.70
N GLN A 364 13.81 0.26 22.06
CA GLN A 364 14.85 -0.10 21.09
C GLN A 364 14.13 -0.90 19.97
N GLY A 365 13.92 -0.26 18.83
CA GLY A 365 13.38 -0.94 17.67
C GLY A 365 14.33 -2.05 17.24
N GLY A 366 13.79 -3.22 17.00
CA GLY A 366 14.51 -4.26 16.27
C GLY A 366 14.73 -3.83 14.83
N ALA A 367 15.58 -4.53 14.11
CA ALA A 367 15.68 -4.35 12.68
C ALA A 367 14.30 -4.57 12.04
N PRO A 368 13.82 -3.69 11.16
CA PRO A 368 12.56 -3.90 10.46
C PRO A 368 12.62 -5.23 9.71
N ALA A 369 11.50 -5.96 9.68
CA ALA A 369 11.41 -7.24 9.00
C ALA A 369 11.79 -7.13 7.50
N TRP A 370 11.65 -5.94 6.92
CA TRP A 370 11.89 -5.66 5.51
C TRP A 370 12.76 -4.42 5.32
N THR A 371 13.96 -4.61 4.77
CA THR A 371 14.85 -3.55 4.28
C THR A 371 14.75 -3.45 2.76
N GLU A 372 15.19 -2.35 2.16
CA GLU A 372 15.24 -2.24 0.69
C GLU A 372 16.04 -3.38 0.05
N ALA A 373 17.19 -3.72 0.64
CA ALA A 373 18.04 -4.80 0.13
C ALA A 373 17.34 -6.16 0.21
N SER A 374 16.73 -6.50 1.38
CA SER A 374 16.04 -7.77 1.56
C SER A 374 14.81 -7.91 0.65
N ILE A 375 14.10 -6.82 0.39
CA ILE A 375 12.97 -6.80 -0.54
C ILE A 375 13.42 -7.02 -1.98
N ALA A 376 14.47 -6.33 -2.42
CA ALA A 376 15.03 -6.51 -3.77
C ALA A 376 15.50 -7.96 -3.96
N GLU A 377 16.21 -8.50 -2.99
CA GLU A 377 16.72 -9.89 -3.04
C GLU A 377 15.55 -10.90 -3.08
N ALA A 378 14.52 -10.74 -2.23
CA ALA A 378 13.34 -11.60 -2.22
C ALA A 378 12.59 -11.57 -3.56
N HIS A 379 12.43 -10.39 -4.18
CA HIS A 379 11.83 -10.27 -5.51
C HIS A 379 12.70 -10.92 -6.59
N MET A 380 14.02 -10.73 -6.56
CA MET A 380 14.93 -11.36 -7.48
C MET A 380 14.88 -12.89 -7.38
N ALA A 381 14.74 -13.44 -6.16
CA ALA A 381 14.56 -14.88 -5.96
C ALA A 381 13.25 -15.38 -6.61
N VAL A 382 12.15 -14.65 -6.45
CA VAL A 382 10.87 -14.95 -7.12
C VAL A 382 11.02 -14.90 -8.63
N TYR A 383 11.67 -13.88 -9.19
CA TYR A 383 11.85 -13.76 -10.65
C TYR A 383 12.67 -14.92 -11.22
N ARG A 384 13.79 -15.27 -10.59
CA ARG A 384 14.62 -16.43 -11.01
C ARG A 384 13.80 -17.72 -10.97
N GLN A 385 13.00 -17.93 -9.93
CA GLN A 385 12.14 -19.11 -9.80
C GLN A 385 11.09 -19.19 -10.91
N VAL A 386 10.46 -18.06 -11.25
CA VAL A 386 9.44 -18.00 -12.32
C VAL A 386 10.08 -18.28 -13.68
N LEU A 387 11.21 -17.64 -13.99
CA LEU A 387 11.91 -17.82 -15.25
C LEU A 387 12.42 -19.27 -15.41
N SER A 388 13.02 -19.85 -14.37
CA SER A 388 13.51 -21.24 -14.44
C SER A 388 12.40 -22.27 -14.68
N ARG A 389 11.24 -22.09 -14.03
CA ARG A 389 10.08 -22.97 -14.25
C ARG A 389 9.55 -22.93 -15.69
N ARG A 390 9.58 -21.76 -16.32
CA ARG A 390 9.17 -21.63 -17.73
C ARG A 390 10.16 -22.25 -18.68
N CYS A 391 11.46 -22.07 -18.48
CA CYS A 391 12.48 -22.74 -19.28
C CYS A 391 12.34 -24.27 -19.24
N SER A 392 12.07 -24.84 -18.07
CA SER A 392 11.87 -26.29 -17.90
C SER A 392 10.61 -26.82 -18.59
N ARG A 393 9.53 -26.05 -18.68
CA ARG A 393 8.31 -26.43 -19.41
C ARG A 393 8.54 -26.43 -20.93
N THR A 394 9.23 -25.40 -21.45
CA THR A 394 9.49 -25.28 -22.89
C THR A 394 10.46 -26.37 -23.39
N SER A 395 11.37 -26.87 -22.56
CA SER A 395 12.23 -27.99 -22.90
C SER A 395 11.46 -29.31 -22.90
N ALA A 396 10.59 -29.53 -21.90
CA ALA A 396 9.80 -30.78 -21.80
C ALA A 396 8.77 -30.92 -22.96
N ASP A 397 8.20 -29.81 -23.43
CA ASP A 397 7.28 -29.82 -24.57
C ASP A 397 8.01 -30.11 -25.90
N ARG A 398 9.26 -29.69 -26.07
CA ARG A 398 10.09 -29.99 -27.27
C ARG A 398 10.58 -31.43 -27.31
N ASP A 399 10.74 -32.08 -26.15
CA ASP A 399 11.16 -33.49 -26.09
C ASP A 399 9.98 -34.47 -26.31
N GLN A 400 8.74 -33.95 -26.45
CA GLN A 400 7.52 -34.72 -26.72
C GLN A 400 6.98 -34.56 -28.18
N GLU A 401 7.58 -33.66 -28.97
CA GLU A 401 7.33 -33.50 -30.41
C GLU A 401 8.39 -34.27 -31.24
#